data_32c221cf72ff013a1cea3d114ddcdacd
#
_entry.id   32c221cf72ff013a1cea3d114ddcdacd
#
_cell.length_a   1.000
_cell.length_b   1.000
_cell.length_c   1.000
_cell.angle_alpha   90.00
_cell.angle_beta   90.00
_cell.angle_gamma   90.00
#
_symmetry.space_group_name_H-M   'P 1'
#
loop_
_entity.id
_entity.type
_entity.pdbx_description
1 polymer ?
#
loop_
_entity_poly.entity_id
_entity_poly.type
_entity_poly.pdbx_seq_one_letter_code
_entity_poly.pdbx_strand_id
1 'polypeptide(L)'
;MTFGKQVSVEEADRMLGLFLDAGHQEVDTAFIYGDGQAEAILGQILTPERRERVVIATKAHPSDQWGGLSPQRLREQLETSLRRLKRDYVDLFYLHAPDIQTPIAETLAACARLQQEGKFRELGLSNYAAWETAHI
;
A
#
# COMPACT_ATOMS: atom_id res chain seq x y z
N MET A 1 4.38 -8.78 -6.80
CA MET A 1 5.76 -8.85 -6.27
C MET A 1 6.82 -8.97 -7.35
N THR A 2 6.42 -9.09 -8.60
CA THR A 2 7.32 -9.36 -9.72
C THR A 2 7.72 -8.09 -10.49
N PHE A 3 6.96 -7.00 -10.35
CA PHE A 3 7.26 -5.72 -10.99
C PHE A 3 8.61 -5.19 -10.51
N GLY A 4 9.47 -4.82 -11.46
CA GLY A 4 10.82 -4.33 -11.21
C GLY A 4 11.88 -5.42 -10.94
N LYS A 5 11.50 -6.71 -10.89
CA LYS A 5 12.44 -7.83 -10.78
C LYS A 5 12.34 -8.79 -11.97
N GLN A 6 11.15 -9.33 -12.22
CA GLN A 6 10.89 -10.31 -13.29
C GLN A 6 10.08 -9.72 -14.45
N VAL A 7 9.38 -8.62 -14.20
CA VAL A 7 8.49 -7.96 -15.16
C VAL A 7 9.01 -6.56 -15.41
N SER A 8 9.25 -6.22 -16.68
CA SER A 8 9.66 -4.87 -17.11
C SER A 8 8.50 -3.86 -16.97
N VAL A 9 8.81 -2.58 -17.11
CA VAL A 9 7.78 -1.51 -17.09
C VAL A 9 6.79 -1.70 -18.23
N GLU A 10 7.26 -2.06 -19.43
CA GLU A 10 6.45 -2.26 -20.64
C GLU A 10 5.51 -3.47 -20.49
N GLU A 11 6.01 -4.55 -19.88
CA GLU A 11 5.18 -5.73 -19.59
C GLU A 11 4.14 -5.43 -18.52
N ALA A 12 4.53 -4.72 -17.45
CA ALA A 12 3.62 -4.28 -16.40
C ALA A 12 2.51 -3.38 -16.97
N ASP A 13 2.85 -2.45 -17.87
CA ASP A 13 1.90 -1.57 -18.55
C ASP A 13 0.88 -2.37 -19.38
N ARG A 14 1.36 -3.35 -20.15
CA ARG A 14 0.50 -4.24 -20.93
C ARG A 14 -0.39 -5.10 -20.04
N MET A 15 0.17 -5.66 -18.96
CA MET A 15 -0.61 -6.47 -18.00
C MET A 15 -1.73 -5.64 -17.36
N LEU A 16 -1.43 -4.43 -16.91
CA LEU A 16 -2.42 -3.53 -16.32
C LEU A 16 -3.50 -3.16 -17.34
N GLY A 17 -3.12 -2.88 -18.59
CA GLY A 17 -4.08 -2.62 -19.67
C GLY A 17 -5.07 -3.77 -19.85
N LEU A 18 -4.57 -4.99 -20.05
CA LEU A 18 -5.41 -6.20 -20.19
C LEU A 18 -6.32 -6.44 -18.98
N PHE A 19 -5.80 -6.20 -17.76
CA PHE A 19 -6.55 -6.34 -16.52
C PHE A 19 -7.73 -5.37 -16.46
N LEU A 20 -7.51 -4.09 -16.79
CA LEU A 20 -8.54 -3.06 -16.81
C LEU A 20 -9.56 -3.28 -17.95
N ASP A 21 -9.12 -3.75 -19.11
CA ASP A 21 -9.99 -4.05 -20.26
C ASP A 21 -10.87 -5.27 -20.02
N ALA A 22 -10.42 -6.20 -19.16
CA ALA A 22 -11.24 -7.31 -18.66
C ALA A 22 -12.27 -6.89 -17.61
N GLY A 23 -12.32 -5.59 -17.22
CA GLY A 23 -13.28 -5.06 -16.27
C GLY A 23 -12.84 -5.14 -14.81
N HIS A 24 -11.60 -5.56 -14.53
CA HIS A 24 -11.06 -5.58 -13.18
C HIS A 24 -10.52 -4.20 -12.77
N GLN A 25 -10.51 -3.90 -11.46
CA GLN A 25 -10.15 -2.57 -10.96
C GLN A 25 -9.19 -2.61 -9.77
N GLU A 26 -9.14 -3.70 -9.01
CA GLU A 26 -8.37 -3.76 -7.75
C GLU A 26 -6.91 -4.12 -8.01
N VAL A 27 -6.01 -3.22 -7.65
CA VAL A 27 -4.55 -3.37 -7.79
C VAL A 27 -3.91 -3.36 -6.41
N ASP A 28 -3.34 -4.50 -6.03
CA ASP A 28 -2.68 -4.69 -4.75
C ASP A 28 -1.16 -4.58 -4.86
N THR A 29 -0.57 -3.73 -4.04
CA THR A 29 0.88 -3.57 -3.89
C THR A 29 1.28 -3.46 -2.42
N ALA A 30 2.54 -3.17 -2.13
CA ALA A 30 3.03 -2.89 -0.80
C ALA A 30 4.33 -2.07 -0.84
N PHE A 31 4.60 -1.32 0.22
CA PHE A 31 5.81 -0.52 0.42
C PHE A 31 7.11 -1.28 0.11
N ILE A 32 7.17 -2.57 0.52
CA ILE A 32 8.37 -3.40 0.39
C ILE A 32 8.46 -4.18 -0.93
N TYR A 33 7.40 -4.22 -1.76
CA TYR A 33 7.43 -5.08 -2.96
C TYR A 33 8.45 -4.58 -3.97
N GLY A 34 9.42 -5.45 -4.29
CA GLY A 34 10.52 -5.12 -5.19
C GLY A 34 11.38 -3.96 -4.66
N ASP A 35 11.52 -3.82 -3.34
CA ASP A 35 12.23 -2.72 -2.70
C ASP A 35 11.65 -1.35 -3.09
N GLY A 36 10.32 -1.31 -3.26
CA GLY A 36 9.57 -0.12 -3.67
C GLY A 36 9.42 0.06 -5.18
N GLN A 37 10.05 -0.78 -5.99
CA GLN A 37 9.95 -0.71 -7.45
C GLN A 37 8.52 -1.00 -7.95
N ALA A 38 7.79 -1.89 -7.28
CA ALA A 38 6.42 -2.21 -7.68
C ALA A 38 5.51 -0.97 -7.62
N GLU A 39 5.57 -0.20 -6.54
CA GLU A 39 4.83 1.06 -6.43
C GLU A 39 5.30 2.11 -7.43
N ALA A 40 6.62 2.24 -7.65
CA ALA A 40 7.19 3.19 -8.59
C ALA A 40 6.77 2.90 -10.04
N ILE A 41 6.75 1.63 -10.44
CA ILE A 41 6.28 1.20 -11.77
C ILE A 41 4.79 1.49 -11.91
N LEU A 42 3.97 1.13 -10.92
CA LEU A 42 2.54 1.46 -10.93
C LEU A 42 2.31 2.97 -11.10
N GLY A 43 3.07 3.81 -10.38
CA GLY A 43 3.00 5.26 -10.50
C GLY A 43 3.43 5.81 -11.86
N GLN A 44 4.21 5.04 -12.66
CA GLN A 44 4.57 5.39 -14.03
C GLN A 44 3.48 5.02 -15.04
N ILE A 45 2.91 3.81 -14.90
CA ILE A 45 1.95 3.24 -15.89
C ILE A 45 0.49 3.63 -15.61
N LEU A 46 0.19 4.18 -14.44
CA LEU A 46 -1.13 4.71 -14.11
C LEU A 46 -1.30 6.11 -14.72
N THR A 47 -1.74 6.15 -15.98
CA THR A 47 -2.15 7.40 -16.64
C THR A 47 -3.34 8.04 -15.90
N PRO A 48 -3.64 9.34 -16.10
CA PRO A 48 -4.82 9.98 -15.49
C PRO A 48 -6.11 9.16 -15.68
N GLU A 49 -6.36 8.66 -16.89
CA GLU A 49 -7.56 7.88 -17.24
C GLU A 49 -7.60 6.54 -16.48
N ARG A 50 -6.45 5.88 -16.33
CA ARG A 50 -6.35 4.62 -15.59
C ARG A 50 -6.53 4.84 -14.09
N ARG A 51 -6.06 5.99 -13.55
CA ARG A 51 -6.22 6.33 -12.12
C ARG A 51 -7.67 6.42 -11.68
N GLU A 52 -8.56 6.87 -12.55
CA GLU A 52 -10.00 6.94 -12.27
C GLU A 52 -10.66 5.56 -12.26
N ARG A 53 -10.03 4.56 -12.88
CA ARG A 53 -10.57 3.19 -13.03
C ARG A 53 -10.05 2.21 -12.00
N VAL A 54 -9.03 2.56 -11.21
CA VAL A 54 -8.37 1.63 -10.30
C VAL A 54 -8.68 1.92 -8.85
N VAL A 55 -8.86 0.88 -8.09
CA VAL A 55 -8.83 0.83 -6.63
C VAL A 55 -7.44 0.35 -6.22
N ILE A 56 -6.67 1.17 -5.52
CA ILE A 56 -5.29 0.83 -5.12
C ILE A 56 -5.22 0.50 -3.64
N ALA A 57 -4.65 -0.68 -3.37
CA ALA A 57 -4.22 -1.08 -2.06
C ALA A 57 -2.70 -1.04 -1.94
N THR A 58 -2.18 -0.45 -0.84
CA THR A 58 -0.78 -0.61 -0.44
C THR A 58 -0.67 -0.94 1.04
N LYS A 59 0.54 -1.29 1.52
CA LYS A 59 0.74 -1.84 2.85
C LYS A 59 2.01 -1.28 3.49
N ALA A 60 1.93 -0.90 4.77
CA ALA A 60 3.11 -0.62 5.59
C ALA A 60 3.63 -1.89 6.26
N HIS A 61 4.93 -2.07 6.33
CA HIS A 61 5.57 -3.28 6.85
C HIS A 61 6.27 -3.03 8.20
N PRO A 62 6.11 -3.93 9.19
CA PRO A 62 6.66 -3.76 10.54
C PRO A 62 8.14 -4.12 10.70
N SER A 63 8.88 -4.43 9.62
CA SER A 63 10.28 -4.87 9.79
C SER A 63 11.17 -3.79 10.41
N ASP A 64 12.16 -4.23 11.20
CA ASP A 64 13.15 -3.35 11.82
C ASP A 64 13.92 -2.50 10.82
N GLN A 65 14.17 -3.03 9.62
CA GLN A 65 14.78 -2.30 8.51
C GLN A 65 14.01 -1.02 8.17
N TRP A 66 12.68 -1.03 8.37
CA TRP A 66 11.79 0.10 8.05
C TRP A 66 11.26 0.80 9.31
N GLY A 67 11.75 0.40 10.50
CA GLY A 67 11.45 1.03 11.78
C GLY A 67 10.06 0.74 12.35
N GLY A 68 9.47 -0.41 12.00
CA GLY A 68 8.20 -0.86 12.56
C GLY A 68 6.97 -0.08 12.07
N LEU A 69 5.88 -0.13 12.85
CA LEU A 69 4.62 0.58 12.62
C LEU A 69 4.37 1.68 13.66
N SER A 70 5.45 2.24 14.23
CA SER A 70 5.33 3.42 15.09
C SER A 70 4.67 4.58 14.33
N PRO A 71 4.00 5.52 15.01
CA PRO A 71 3.27 6.62 14.35
C PRO A 71 4.09 7.38 13.30
N GLN A 72 5.36 7.66 13.61
CA GLN A 72 6.24 8.35 12.69
C GLN A 72 6.56 7.48 11.47
N ARG A 73 6.94 6.22 11.69
CA ARG A 73 7.34 5.30 10.61
C ARG A 73 6.18 4.93 9.70
N LEU A 74 5.00 4.75 10.28
CA LEU A 74 3.79 4.50 9.53
C LEU A 74 3.49 5.66 8.55
N ARG A 75 3.60 6.90 9.03
CA ARG A 75 3.47 8.10 8.19
C ARG A 75 4.52 8.13 7.08
N GLU A 76 5.79 7.94 7.42
CA GLU A 76 6.90 7.97 6.45
C GLU A 76 6.71 6.91 5.35
N GLN A 77 6.28 5.70 5.71
CA GLN A 77 6.01 4.63 4.75
C GLN A 77 4.85 5.00 3.83
N LEU A 78 3.71 5.43 4.38
CA LEU A 78 2.55 5.81 3.58
C LEU A 78 2.85 6.98 2.64
N GLU A 79 3.46 8.04 3.12
CA GLU A 79 3.82 9.19 2.29
C GLU A 79 4.83 8.84 1.20
N THR A 80 5.75 7.90 1.48
CA THR A 80 6.67 7.38 0.47
C THR A 80 5.91 6.55 -0.58
N SER A 81 4.98 5.69 -0.17
CA SER A 81 4.11 4.94 -1.08
C SER A 81 3.30 5.88 -1.98
N LEU A 82 2.70 6.92 -1.42
CA LEU A 82 1.95 7.93 -2.18
C LEU A 82 2.82 8.64 -3.23
N ARG A 83 4.05 9.03 -2.86
CA ARG A 83 5.00 9.61 -3.82
C ARG A 83 5.36 8.66 -4.95
N ARG A 84 5.65 7.37 -4.64
CA ARG A 84 5.97 6.34 -5.64
C ARG A 84 4.80 6.08 -6.58
N LEU A 85 3.60 5.97 -6.04
CA LEU A 85 2.35 5.77 -6.78
C LEU A 85 1.88 7.02 -7.53
N LYS A 86 2.47 8.20 -7.23
CA LYS A 86 2.06 9.52 -7.75
C LYS A 86 0.57 9.79 -7.48
N ARG A 87 0.12 9.52 -6.26
CA ARG A 87 -1.26 9.72 -5.79
C ARG A 87 -1.28 10.52 -4.50
N ASP A 88 -2.36 11.22 -4.26
CA ASP A 88 -2.60 11.96 -3.01
C ASP A 88 -3.15 11.05 -1.91
N TYR A 89 -3.80 9.95 -2.30
CA TYR A 89 -4.36 8.94 -1.42
C TYR A 89 -4.34 7.54 -2.06
N VAL A 90 -4.52 6.50 -1.23
CA VAL A 90 -4.84 5.13 -1.65
C VAL A 90 -6.22 4.73 -1.14
N ASP A 91 -6.87 3.79 -1.82
CA ASP A 91 -8.21 3.34 -1.43
C ASP A 91 -8.14 2.43 -0.21
N LEU A 92 -7.19 1.49 -0.17
CA LEU A 92 -6.94 0.63 0.98
C LEU A 92 -5.49 0.77 1.46
N PHE A 93 -5.34 0.92 2.77
CA PHE A 93 -4.04 0.93 3.42
C PHE A 93 -3.98 -0.21 4.43
N TYR A 94 -3.05 -1.15 4.24
CA TYR A 94 -2.93 -2.30 5.12
C TYR A 94 -1.78 -2.16 6.11
N LEU A 95 -2.01 -2.62 7.34
CA LEU A 95 -0.93 -3.09 8.20
C LEU A 95 -0.54 -4.48 7.69
N HIS A 96 0.67 -4.61 7.12
CA HIS A 96 1.11 -5.79 6.37
C HIS A 96 1.28 -7.05 7.23
N ALA A 97 1.65 -6.84 8.49
CA ALA A 97 1.76 -7.87 9.53
C ALA A 97 1.73 -7.20 10.91
N PRO A 98 1.50 -7.96 12.00
CA PRO A 98 1.60 -7.44 13.35
C PRO A 98 2.99 -6.86 13.66
N ASP A 99 3.03 -5.74 14.38
CA ASP A 99 4.25 -5.17 14.96
C ASP A 99 4.26 -5.45 16.47
N ILE A 100 5.21 -6.26 16.92
CA ILE A 100 5.35 -6.61 18.33
C ILE A 100 6.06 -5.53 19.16
N GLN A 101 6.66 -4.53 18.51
CA GLN A 101 7.43 -3.48 19.18
C GLN A 101 6.58 -2.25 19.50
N THR A 102 5.59 -1.95 18.65
CA THR A 102 4.71 -0.81 18.82
C THR A 102 3.35 -1.26 19.35
N PRO A 103 2.86 -0.69 20.46
CA PRO A 103 1.52 -0.96 20.94
C PRO A 103 0.48 -0.69 19.85
N ILE A 104 -0.40 -1.65 19.59
CA ILE A 104 -1.38 -1.56 18.49
C ILE A 104 -2.26 -0.31 18.60
N ALA A 105 -2.60 0.14 19.80
CA ALA A 105 -3.38 1.35 20.02
C ALA A 105 -2.68 2.61 19.46
N GLU A 106 -1.35 2.69 19.53
CA GLU A 106 -0.59 3.82 18.97
C GLU A 106 -0.60 3.79 17.44
N THR A 107 -0.43 2.59 16.85
CA THR A 107 -0.52 2.38 15.41
C THR A 107 -1.91 2.76 14.89
N LEU A 108 -2.98 2.31 15.55
CA LEU A 108 -4.36 2.63 15.18
C LEU A 108 -4.68 4.13 15.31
N ALA A 109 -4.18 4.77 16.37
CA ALA A 109 -4.35 6.22 16.54
C ALA A 109 -3.63 7.00 15.42
N ALA A 110 -2.48 6.51 14.95
CA ALA A 110 -1.78 7.10 13.79
C ALA A 110 -2.56 6.85 12.49
N CYS A 111 -3.09 5.64 12.27
CA CYS A 111 -3.95 5.34 11.13
C CYS A 111 -5.17 6.26 11.09
N ALA A 112 -5.87 6.44 12.20
CA ALA A 112 -7.03 7.33 12.28
C ALA A 112 -6.71 8.78 11.88
N ARG A 113 -5.55 9.30 12.29
CA ARG A 113 -5.08 10.64 11.90
C ARG A 113 -4.78 10.71 10.39
N LEU A 114 -4.08 9.73 9.84
CA LEU A 114 -3.75 9.69 8.42
C LEU A 114 -5.00 9.54 7.55
N GLN A 115 -6.02 8.82 8.03
CA GLN A 115 -7.32 8.71 7.38
C GLN A 115 -8.08 10.05 7.40
N GLN A 116 -8.10 10.74 8.54
CA GLN A 116 -8.69 12.10 8.67
C GLN A 116 -7.99 13.11 7.76
N GLU A 117 -6.68 12.96 7.54
CA GLU A 117 -5.92 13.76 6.58
C GLU A 117 -6.21 13.38 5.12
N GLY A 118 -7.05 12.38 4.87
CA GLY A 118 -7.43 11.92 3.54
C GLY A 118 -6.35 11.13 2.80
N LYS A 119 -5.35 10.57 3.52
CA LYS A 119 -4.24 9.82 2.91
C LYS A 119 -4.65 8.42 2.46
N PHE A 120 -5.69 7.86 3.02
CA PHE A 120 -6.32 6.61 2.59
C PHE A 120 -7.81 6.59 2.97
N ARG A 121 -8.58 5.69 2.35
CA ARG A 121 -10.03 5.55 2.61
C ARG A 121 -10.33 4.50 3.65
N GLU A 122 -9.84 3.27 3.45
CA GLU A 122 -10.13 2.12 4.31
C GLU A 122 -8.83 1.53 4.88
N LEU A 123 -8.90 1.10 6.15
CA LEU A 123 -7.80 0.39 6.81
C LEU A 123 -8.03 -1.12 6.69
N GLY A 124 -6.99 -1.85 6.33
CA GLY A 124 -6.98 -3.30 6.28
C GLY A 124 -5.92 -3.92 7.19
N LEU A 125 -6.12 -5.19 7.53
CA LEU A 125 -5.17 -6.01 8.27
C LEU A 125 -4.72 -7.19 7.39
N SER A 126 -3.43 -7.50 7.41
CA SER A 126 -2.83 -8.61 6.67
C SER A 126 -1.93 -9.42 7.60
N ASN A 127 -1.99 -10.74 7.51
CA ASN A 127 -1.21 -11.65 8.35
C ASN A 127 -1.47 -11.55 9.87
N TYR A 128 -2.61 -11.00 10.25
CA TYR A 128 -3.08 -11.01 11.63
C TYR A 128 -3.85 -12.31 11.90
N ALA A 129 -3.66 -12.90 13.08
CA ALA A 129 -4.49 -14.02 13.52
C ALA A 129 -5.92 -13.53 13.82
N ALA A 130 -6.90 -14.44 13.76
CA ALA A 130 -8.29 -14.09 14.01
C ALA A 130 -8.52 -13.46 15.38
N TRP A 131 -7.83 -13.95 16.41
CA TRP A 131 -7.92 -13.40 17.77
C TRP A 131 -7.30 -12.00 17.89
N GLU A 132 -6.22 -11.70 17.13
CA GLU A 132 -5.62 -10.36 17.08
C GLU A 132 -6.61 -9.38 16.42
N THR A 133 -7.20 -9.80 15.29
CA THR A 133 -8.19 -8.98 14.57
C THR A 133 -9.43 -8.70 15.44
N ALA A 134 -9.87 -9.68 16.24
CA ALA A 134 -11.01 -9.50 17.15
C ALA A 134 -10.69 -8.59 18.36
N HIS A 135 -9.41 -8.34 18.63
CA HIS A 135 -8.93 -7.50 19.74
C HIS A 135 -8.68 -6.05 19.33
N ILE A 136 -8.60 -5.80 18.02
CA ILE A 136 -8.39 -4.50 17.38
C ILE A 136 -9.73 -3.83 17.11
#